data_6ba61468fa664683a214df68eae3ada5
#
_entry.id   6ba61468fa664683a214df68eae3ada5
#
_cell.length_a   1.000
_cell.length_b   1.000
_cell.length_c   1.000
_cell.angle_alpha   90.00
_cell.angle_beta   90.00
_cell.angle_gamma   90.00
#
_symmetry.space_group_name_H-M   'P 1'
#
loop_
_entity.id
_entity.type
_entity.pdbx_description
1 polymer ?
#
loop_
_entity_poly.entity_id
_entity_poly.type
_entity_poly.pdbx_seq_one_letter_code
_entity_poly.pdbx_strand_id
1 'polypeptide(L)' 'MALSRELKPTIRIGKSGLSDNLMTEISEQLASKDIVKVKINRGLFDKSDIAEVWNHIAKSTNSTIVSVRGNVGVLWKG' A
#
# COMPACT_ATOMS: atom_id res chain seq x y z
N MET A 1 -10.79 -21.65 -6.10
CA MET A 1 -9.47 -21.12 -5.78
C MET A 1 -9.47 -20.36 -4.51
N ALA A 2 -8.59 -20.69 -3.69
CA ALA A 2 -8.51 -20.06 -2.39
C ALA A 2 -7.60 -18.84 -2.40
N LEU A 3 -7.77 -17.99 -3.34
CA LEU A 3 -6.87 -16.86 -3.54
C LEU A 3 -6.93 -15.85 -2.42
N SER A 4 -8.10 -15.60 -1.91
CA SER A 4 -8.27 -14.56 -0.92
C SER A 4 -7.59 -14.87 0.40
N ARG A 5 -7.38 -16.13 0.70
CA ARG A 5 -6.76 -16.51 1.96
C ARG A 5 -5.28 -16.21 2.00
N GLU A 6 -4.68 -16.19 0.83
CA GLU A 6 -3.24 -16.01 0.71
C GLU A 6 -2.90 -14.65 0.15
N LEU A 7 -3.53 -13.64 0.68
CA LEU A 7 -3.31 -12.30 0.16
C LEU A 7 -1.96 -11.78 0.61
N LYS A 8 -0.95 -12.14 -0.14
CA LYS A 8 0.40 -11.69 0.14
C LYS A 8 0.56 -10.23 -0.27
N PRO A 9 1.45 -9.49 0.40
CA PRO A 9 1.70 -8.11 -0.01
C PRO A 9 2.15 -8.07 -1.47
N THR A 10 1.47 -7.28 -2.26
CA THR A 10 1.82 -7.11 -3.65
C THR A 10 3.00 -6.16 -3.80
N ILE A 11 3.04 -5.16 -2.95
CA ILE A 11 4.06 -4.12 -3.02
C ILE A 11 4.68 -3.94 -1.65
N ARG A 12 6.00 -3.74 -1.65
CA ARG A 12 6.73 -3.49 -0.42
C ARG A 12 7.45 -2.16 -0.51
N ILE A 13 7.37 -1.39 0.56
CA ILE A 13 8.09 -0.14 0.64
C ILE A 13 9.36 -0.39 1.41
N GLY A 14 10.49 -0.24 0.74
CA GLY A 14 11.80 -0.48 1.34
C GLY A 14 12.55 0.80 1.63
N LYS A 15 13.87 0.70 1.67
CA LYS A 15 14.74 1.82 2.02
C LYS A 15 14.53 3.05 1.17
N SER A 16 14.12 2.87 -0.07
CA SER A 16 13.88 4.00 -0.96
C SER A 16 12.73 4.87 -0.50
N GLY A 17 11.87 4.31 0.33
CA GLY A 17 10.71 5.06 0.81
C GLY A 17 9.69 5.24 -0.29
N LEU A 18 9.01 6.38 -0.24
CA LEU A 18 7.97 6.69 -1.21
C LEU A 18 8.60 7.38 -2.41
N SER A 19 8.53 6.75 -3.56
CA SER A 19 9.07 7.30 -4.79
C SER A 19 7.96 7.36 -5.84
N ASP A 20 8.20 8.14 -6.89
CA ASP A 20 7.24 8.26 -7.98
C ASP A 20 7.04 6.91 -8.66
N ASN A 21 8.13 6.16 -8.83
CA ASN A 21 8.04 4.83 -9.41
C ASN A 21 7.16 3.91 -8.58
N LEU A 22 7.28 4.00 -7.26
CA LEU A 22 6.48 3.20 -6.37
C LEU A 22 5.01 3.57 -6.48
N MET A 23 4.72 4.86 -6.52
CA MET A 23 3.34 5.32 -6.66
C MET A 23 2.74 4.85 -7.98
N THR A 24 3.51 4.93 -9.04
CA THR A 24 3.07 4.45 -10.35
C THR A 24 2.77 2.96 -10.30
N GLU A 25 3.65 2.20 -9.66
CA GLU A 25 3.46 0.75 -9.56
C GLU A 25 2.19 0.41 -8.80
N ILE A 26 1.96 1.10 -7.68
CA ILE A 26 0.74 0.87 -6.91
C ILE A 26 -0.50 1.20 -7.74
N SER A 27 -0.45 2.31 -8.46
CA SER A 27 -1.55 2.73 -9.29
C SER A 27 -1.85 1.70 -10.38
N GLU A 28 -0.80 1.18 -11.00
CA GLU A 28 -0.95 0.16 -12.03
C GLU A 28 -1.55 -1.13 -11.47
N GLN A 29 -1.09 -1.52 -10.30
CA GLN A 29 -1.64 -2.71 -9.67
C GLN A 29 -3.12 -2.53 -9.33
N LEU A 30 -3.48 -1.35 -8.85
CA LEU A 30 -4.87 -1.06 -8.54
C LEU A 30 -5.75 -1.08 -9.77
N ALA A 31 -5.23 -0.58 -10.89
CA ALA A 31 -5.97 -0.60 -12.14
C ALA A 31 -6.23 -2.03 -12.60
N SER A 32 -5.33 -2.92 -12.27
CA SER A 32 -5.42 -4.31 -12.70
C SER A 32 -6.19 -5.19 -11.73
N LYS A 33 -6.04 -4.94 -10.43
CA LYS A 33 -6.56 -5.86 -9.41
C LYS A 33 -7.63 -5.29 -8.50
N ASP A 34 -7.92 -4.02 -8.58
CA ASP A 34 -8.88 -3.34 -7.73
C ASP A 34 -8.43 -3.23 -6.28
N ILE A 35 -7.76 -4.23 -5.76
CA ILE A 35 -7.26 -4.24 -4.38
C ILE A 35 -5.77 -4.54 -4.40
N VAL A 36 -5.02 -3.76 -3.63
CA VAL A 36 -3.58 -3.94 -3.52
C VAL A 36 -3.17 -3.92 -2.07
N LYS A 37 -2.34 -4.87 -1.69
CA LYS A 37 -1.81 -4.96 -0.34
C LYS A 37 -0.39 -4.42 -0.33
N VAL A 38 -0.16 -3.42 0.51
CA VAL A 38 1.13 -2.75 0.60
C VAL A 38 1.73 -2.97 1.97
N LYS A 39 3.01 -3.32 2.01
CA LYS A 39 3.71 -3.52 3.26
C LYS A 39 4.84 -2.51 3.38
N ILE A 40 4.92 -1.86 4.53
CA ILE A 40 5.99 -0.93 4.84
C ILE A 40 7.01 -1.64 5.73
N ASN A 41 8.29 -1.53 5.40
CA ASN A 41 9.32 -2.13 6.22
C ASN A 41 9.32 -1.53 7.61
N ARG A 42 9.54 -2.40 8.60
CA ARG A 42 9.60 -1.98 9.98
C ARG A 42 10.72 -0.98 10.17
N GLY A 43 10.44 0.05 10.96
CA GLY A 43 11.46 1.03 11.29
C GLY A 43 11.71 2.06 10.22
N LEU A 44 11.03 1.96 9.09
CA LEU A 44 11.19 2.93 8.03
C LEU A 44 10.55 4.27 8.39
N PHE A 45 9.43 4.22 9.07
CA PHE A 45 8.70 5.39 9.52
C PHE A 45 8.29 5.24 10.98
N ASP A 46 8.17 6.36 11.67
CA ASP A 46 7.66 6.36 13.03
C ASP A 46 6.16 6.11 13.04
N LYS A 47 5.65 5.66 14.17
CA LYS A 47 4.23 5.37 14.29
C LYS A 47 3.38 6.60 13.98
N SER A 48 3.84 7.76 14.37
CA SER A 48 3.09 8.98 14.12
C SER A 48 3.08 9.34 12.65
N ASP A 49 4.07 8.87 11.89
CA ASP A 49 4.17 9.17 10.47
C ASP A 49 3.43 8.17 9.61
N ILE A 50 3.18 6.99 10.14
CA ILE A 50 2.55 5.91 9.36
C ILE A 50 1.19 6.33 8.81
N ALA A 51 0.39 7.00 9.61
CA ALA A 51 -0.93 7.43 9.16
C ALA A 51 -0.82 8.38 7.97
N GLU A 52 0.14 9.29 8.03
CA GLU A 52 0.35 10.23 6.93
C GLU A 52 0.84 9.51 5.68
N VAL A 53 1.69 8.50 5.87
CA VAL A 53 2.20 7.72 4.75
C VAL A 53 1.03 7.06 4.01
N TRP A 54 0.13 6.43 4.74
CA TRP A 54 -1.02 5.79 4.11
C TRP A 54 -1.92 6.79 3.40
N ASN A 55 -2.15 7.94 4.03
CA ASN A 55 -2.94 9.00 3.40
C ASN A 55 -2.28 9.49 2.12
N HIS A 56 -0.97 9.65 2.16
CA HIS A 56 -0.23 10.10 0.98
C HIS A 56 -0.35 9.09 -0.16
N ILE A 57 -0.19 7.82 0.17
CA ILE A 57 -0.30 6.76 -0.83
C ILE A 57 -1.70 6.75 -1.44
N ALA A 58 -2.72 6.80 -0.60
CA ALA A 58 -4.10 6.78 -1.08
C ALA A 58 -4.39 7.96 -1.99
N LYS A 59 -3.92 9.13 -1.62
CA LYS A 59 -4.12 10.32 -2.43
C LYS A 59 -3.38 10.23 -3.76
N SER A 60 -2.13 9.81 -3.70
CA SER A 60 -1.29 9.76 -4.90
C SER A 60 -1.78 8.73 -5.90
N THR A 61 -2.39 7.68 -5.43
CA THR A 61 -2.89 6.61 -6.29
C THR A 61 -4.39 6.69 -6.51
N ASN A 62 -5.02 7.71 -5.95
CA ASN A 62 -6.46 7.91 -6.08
C ASN A 62 -7.23 6.67 -5.63
N SER A 63 -6.86 6.17 -4.47
CA SER A 63 -7.46 4.96 -3.93
C SER A 63 -7.98 5.21 -2.52
N THR A 64 -8.66 4.21 -1.97
CA THR A 64 -9.22 4.27 -0.63
C THR A 64 -8.52 3.26 0.25
N ILE A 65 -8.16 3.68 1.46
CA ILE A 65 -7.59 2.75 2.44
C ILE A 65 -8.73 1.93 3.03
N VAL A 66 -8.67 0.65 2.81
CA VAL A 66 -9.68 -0.28 3.32
C VAL A 66 -9.35 -0.71 4.72
N SER A 67 -8.07 -1.00 4.95
CA SER A 67 -7.64 -1.54 6.22
C SER A 67 -6.15 -1.31 6.40
N VAL A 68 -5.75 -1.06 7.64
CA VAL A 68 -4.34 -0.94 7.97
C VAL A 68 -4.10 -1.71 9.27
N ARG A 69 -3.16 -2.63 9.23
CA ARG A 69 -2.76 -3.40 10.40
C ARG A 69 -1.25 -3.41 10.49
N GLY A 70 -0.75 -2.83 11.58
CA GLY A 70 0.68 -2.73 11.76
C GLY A 70 1.30 -2.03 10.56
N ASN A 71 2.17 -2.73 9.87
CA ASN A 71 2.89 -2.15 8.73
C ASN A 71 2.28 -2.54 7.38
N VAL A 72 1.09 -3.12 7.39
CA VAL A 72 0.45 -3.58 6.16
C VAL A 72 -0.86 -2.84 5.97
N GLY A 73 -1.05 -2.31 4.78
CA GLY A 73 -2.29 -1.63 4.44
C GLY A 73 -2.88 -2.21 3.17
N VAL A 74 -4.20 -2.13 3.09
CA VAL A 74 -4.92 -2.59 1.90
C VAL A 74 -5.58 -1.40 1.25
N LEU A 75 -5.31 -1.22 -0.03
CA LEU A 75 -5.86 -0.13 -0.81
C LEU A 75 -6.90 -0.67 -1.79
N TRP A 76 -7.94 0.11 -2.00
CA TRP A 76 -9.02 -0.26 -2.90
C TRP A 76 -9.25 0.86 -3.89
N LYS A 77 -9.31 0.49 -5.15
CA LYS A 77 -9.50 1.46 -6.21
C LYS A 77 -10.85 2.14 -6.13
N GLY A 78 -11.84 1.34 -5.76
CA GLY A 78 -13.20 1.68 -5.72
C GLY A 78 -13.68 2.87 -5.28
#